data_6d4286eb7367c089d5caa303087e935a
#
_entry.id   6d4286eb7367c089d5caa303087e935a
#
_cell.length_a   1.000
_cell.length_b   1.000
_cell.length_c   1.000
_cell.angle_alpha   90.00
_cell.angle_beta   90.00
_cell.angle_gamma   90.00
#
_symmetry.space_group_name_H-M   'P 1'
#
loop_
_entity.id
_entity.type
_entity.pdbx_description
1 polymer ?
#
loop_
_entity_poly.entity_id
_entity_poly.type
_entity_poly.pdbx_seq_one_letter_code
_entity_poly.pdbx_strand_id
1 'polypeptide(L)'
;MDTIIFLCHEQDEAIEMKLRKHLSTYKHFDFYSNLTPTPGEDILNIKSVLNIAHVVIIILSVDFMYDNFLAQLRKRAILKNKQNEIELVQILARHMLLDNVIISGVKTIPESPLASYKDPDAAYIFVVQIIIDKVDIALLKKKIKDLESILHTKD
;
A
#
# COMPACT_ATOMS: atom_id res chain seq x y z
N MET A 1 -3.01 0.14 16.44
CA MET A 1 -2.90 1.20 15.43
C MET A 1 -2.72 0.58 14.07
N ASP A 2 -3.31 1.18 13.04
CA ASP A 2 -3.27 0.59 11.70
C ASP A 2 -1.93 0.83 11.03
N THR A 3 -1.37 -0.22 10.47
CA THR A 3 -0.06 -0.19 9.83
C THR A 3 -0.20 -0.14 8.32
N ILE A 4 0.32 0.92 7.74
CA ILE A 4 0.36 1.12 6.28
C ILE A 4 1.80 1.11 5.83
N ILE A 5 2.09 0.30 4.82
CA ILE A 5 3.40 0.26 4.18
C ILE A 5 3.32 0.86 2.80
N PHE A 6 4.23 1.78 2.50
CA PHE A 6 4.43 2.31 1.16
C PHE A 6 5.64 1.63 0.51
N LEU A 7 5.45 1.15 -0.70
CA LEU A 7 6.53 0.68 -1.57
C LEU A 7 6.63 1.65 -2.74
N CYS A 8 7.78 2.29 -2.87
CA CYS A 8 7.93 3.42 -3.77
C CYS A 8 9.38 3.53 -4.26
N HIS A 9 9.56 3.87 -5.53
CA HIS A 9 10.88 4.26 -6.03
C HIS A 9 11.18 5.69 -5.59
N GLU A 10 12.45 6.00 -5.34
CA GLU A 10 12.87 7.32 -4.85
C GLU A 10 12.44 8.48 -5.75
N GLN A 11 12.31 8.25 -7.05
CA GLN A 11 11.82 9.26 -8.01
C GLN A 11 10.38 9.69 -7.74
N ASP A 12 9.62 8.90 -7.02
CA ASP A 12 8.20 9.16 -6.72
C ASP A 12 7.97 9.51 -5.25
N GLU A 13 9.03 9.83 -4.51
CA GLU A 13 8.95 10.14 -3.07
C GLU A 13 7.95 11.26 -2.76
N ALA A 14 7.87 12.28 -3.63
CA ALA A 14 6.95 13.39 -3.44
C ALA A 14 5.48 12.93 -3.40
N ILE A 15 5.14 11.91 -4.18
CA ILE A 15 3.79 11.34 -4.19
C ILE A 15 3.51 10.66 -2.85
N GLU A 16 4.45 9.85 -2.38
CA GLU A 16 4.32 9.17 -1.07
C GLU A 16 4.12 10.17 0.06
N MET A 17 4.93 11.22 0.10
CA MET A 17 4.85 12.24 1.15
C MET A 17 3.50 12.96 1.15
N LYS A 18 2.98 13.26 -0.04
CA LYS A 18 1.68 13.92 -0.16
C LYS A 18 0.54 13.02 0.29
N LEU A 19 0.60 11.73 -0.04
CA LEU A 19 -0.39 10.75 0.43
C LEU A 19 -0.37 10.63 1.96
N ARG A 20 0.82 10.59 2.57
CA ARG A 20 0.96 10.55 4.02
C ARG A 20 0.33 11.75 4.71
N LYS A 21 0.55 12.95 4.14
CA LYS A 21 -0.05 14.18 4.68
C LYS A 21 -1.56 14.10 4.68
N HIS A 22 -2.16 13.70 3.57
CA HIS A 22 -3.61 13.56 3.46
C HIS A 22 -4.15 12.51 4.45
N LEU A 23 -3.50 11.36 4.53
CA LEU A 23 -3.92 10.29 5.45
C LEU A 23 -3.82 10.73 6.91
N SER A 24 -2.79 11.51 7.25
CA SER A 24 -2.58 12.00 8.62
C SER A 24 -3.66 12.98 9.07
N THR A 25 -4.36 13.64 8.15
CA THR A 25 -5.50 14.50 8.50
C THR A 25 -6.75 13.70 8.87
N TYR A 26 -6.80 12.43 8.42
CA TYR A 26 -7.95 11.56 8.71
C TYR A 26 -7.82 10.91 10.08
N LYS A 27 -6.70 10.26 10.35
CA LYS A 27 -6.37 9.67 11.66
C LYS A 27 -4.89 9.37 11.75
N HIS A 28 -4.45 8.94 12.93
CA HIS A 28 -3.07 8.55 13.15
C HIS A 28 -2.82 7.11 12.68
N PHE A 29 -1.87 6.94 11.76
CA PHE A 29 -1.44 5.65 11.25
C PHE A 29 0.03 5.41 11.56
N ASP A 30 0.42 4.13 11.68
CA ASP A 30 1.82 3.75 11.65
C ASP A 30 2.25 3.59 10.20
N PHE A 31 3.09 4.52 9.72
CA PHE A 31 3.62 4.49 8.36
C PHE A 31 5.00 3.87 8.32
N TYR A 32 5.19 2.98 7.36
CA TYR A 32 6.49 2.43 7.01
C TYR A 32 6.73 2.61 5.52
N SER A 33 8.00 2.71 5.12
CA SER A 33 8.35 2.89 3.73
C SER A 33 9.76 2.33 3.47
N ASN A 34 9.96 1.82 2.27
CA ASN A 34 11.31 1.44 1.83
C ASN A 34 12.23 2.65 1.65
N LEU A 35 11.67 3.87 1.53
CA LEU A 35 12.44 5.12 1.34
C LEU A 35 12.87 5.78 2.65
N THR A 36 12.08 5.60 3.70
CA THR A 36 12.33 6.23 4.98
C THR A 36 12.42 5.16 6.06
N PRO A 37 13.55 4.43 6.13
CA PRO A 37 13.73 3.45 7.20
C PRO A 37 13.69 4.17 8.55
N THR A 38 13.07 3.54 9.53
CA THR A 38 13.08 4.04 10.90
C THR A 38 14.54 4.11 11.38
N PRO A 39 14.95 5.16 12.12
CA PRO A 39 16.32 5.24 12.60
C PRO A 39 16.76 3.96 13.29
N GLY A 40 17.90 3.39 12.84
CA GLY A 40 18.42 2.13 13.34
C GLY A 40 17.96 0.89 12.61
N GLU A 41 17.04 1.03 11.64
CA GLU A 41 16.58 -0.08 10.80
C GLU A 41 17.16 0.08 9.38
N ASP A 42 17.65 -1.02 8.82
CA ASP A 42 18.09 -1.01 7.44
C ASP A 42 16.99 -1.56 6.49
N ILE A 43 17.27 -1.51 5.19
CA ILE A 43 16.32 -1.93 4.14
C ILE A 43 15.81 -3.36 4.31
N LEU A 44 16.60 -4.23 4.94
CA LEU A 44 16.21 -5.62 5.17
C LEU A 44 14.97 -5.75 6.07
N ASN A 45 14.73 -4.76 6.93
CA ASN A 45 13.60 -4.78 7.84
C ASN A 45 12.25 -4.54 7.16
N ILE A 46 12.23 -3.99 5.94
CA ILE A 46 10.96 -3.80 5.21
C ILE A 46 10.27 -5.13 4.93
N LYS A 47 11.04 -6.20 4.71
CA LYS A 47 10.48 -7.55 4.52
C LYS A 47 9.77 -8.04 5.77
N SER A 48 10.32 -7.75 6.95
CA SER A 48 9.71 -8.09 8.24
C SER A 48 8.46 -7.27 8.50
N VAL A 49 8.49 -5.99 8.15
CA VAL A 49 7.34 -5.09 8.33
C VAL A 49 6.15 -5.54 7.48
N LEU A 50 6.39 -6.14 6.31
CA LEU A 50 5.31 -6.70 5.49
C LEU A 50 4.48 -7.75 6.25
N ASN A 51 5.06 -8.42 7.24
CA ASN A 51 4.36 -9.43 8.02
C ASN A 51 3.36 -8.84 9.03
N ILE A 52 3.51 -7.57 9.38
CA ILE A 52 2.62 -6.88 10.32
C ILE A 52 1.72 -5.84 9.65
N ALA A 53 1.86 -5.65 8.34
CA ALA A 53 1.08 -4.66 7.61
C ALA A 53 -0.38 -5.06 7.53
N HIS A 54 -1.27 -4.08 7.60
CA HIS A 54 -2.69 -4.24 7.30
C HIS A 54 -2.96 -3.87 5.84
N VAL A 55 -2.32 -2.82 5.37
CA VAL A 55 -2.48 -2.31 3.99
C VAL A 55 -1.10 -2.06 3.40
N VAL A 56 -0.89 -2.50 2.17
CA VAL A 56 0.33 -2.20 1.40
C VAL A 56 -0.06 -1.34 0.21
N ILE A 57 0.61 -0.21 0.07
CA ILE A 57 0.39 0.74 -1.02
C ILE A 57 1.62 0.72 -1.91
N ILE A 58 1.41 0.35 -3.17
CA ILE A 58 2.46 0.31 -4.19
C ILE A 58 2.28 1.51 -5.11
N ILE A 59 3.30 2.37 -5.19
CA ILE A 59 3.31 3.51 -6.10
C ILE A 59 4.03 3.08 -7.36
N LEU A 60 3.26 2.81 -8.42
CA LEU A 60 3.77 2.22 -9.65
C LEU A 60 4.34 3.26 -10.61
N SER A 61 5.51 2.96 -11.13
CA SER A 61 6.17 3.67 -12.21
C SER A 61 7.09 2.69 -12.94
N VAL A 62 7.61 3.09 -14.08
CA VAL A 62 8.62 2.28 -14.79
C VAL A 62 9.84 2.05 -13.90
N ASP A 63 10.28 3.09 -13.20
CA ASP A 63 11.42 2.99 -12.28
C ASP A 63 11.19 1.96 -11.18
N PHE A 64 9.98 1.92 -10.63
CA PHE A 64 9.60 0.92 -9.63
C PHE A 64 9.74 -0.50 -10.18
N MET A 65 9.16 -0.74 -11.35
CA MET A 65 9.15 -2.08 -11.96
C MET A 65 10.53 -2.53 -12.42
N TYR A 66 11.40 -1.59 -12.75
CA TYR A 66 12.77 -1.89 -13.17
C TYR A 66 13.68 -2.25 -11.97
N ASP A 67 13.35 -1.80 -10.78
CA ASP A 67 14.12 -2.07 -9.57
C ASP A 67 13.83 -3.51 -9.08
N ASN A 68 14.86 -4.35 -9.07
CA ASN A 68 14.72 -5.77 -8.70
C ASN A 68 14.22 -5.96 -7.26
N PHE A 69 14.69 -5.15 -6.34
CA PHE A 69 14.29 -5.25 -4.94
C PHE A 69 12.81 -4.89 -4.76
N LEU A 70 12.38 -3.78 -5.36
CA LEU A 70 10.98 -3.35 -5.31
C LEU A 70 10.05 -4.35 -6.01
N ALA A 71 10.48 -4.89 -7.15
CA ALA A 71 9.71 -5.90 -7.87
C ALA A 71 9.49 -7.15 -7.02
N GLN A 72 10.50 -7.58 -6.26
CA GLN A 72 10.38 -8.71 -5.34
C GLN A 72 9.45 -8.41 -4.17
N LEU A 73 9.53 -7.21 -3.60
CA LEU A 73 8.60 -6.80 -2.52
C LEU A 73 7.17 -6.79 -3.02
N ARG A 74 6.94 -6.31 -4.25
CA ARG A 74 5.63 -6.31 -4.87
C ARG A 74 5.08 -7.73 -5.02
N LYS A 75 5.89 -8.67 -5.51
CA LYS A 75 5.49 -10.09 -5.64
C LYS A 75 5.07 -10.66 -4.29
N ARG A 76 5.80 -10.34 -3.24
CA ARG A 76 5.49 -10.78 -1.87
C ARG A 76 4.16 -10.19 -1.39
N ALA A 77 3.93 -8.92 -1.64
CA ALA A 77 2.67 -8.25 -1.28
C ALA A 77 1.49 -8.85 -2.04
N ILE A 78 1.66 -9.15 -3.33
CA ILE A 78 0.62 -9.80 -4.14
C ILE A 78 0.24 -11.15 -3.55
N LEU A 79 1.23 -11.95 -3.19
CA LEU A 79 0.99 -13.27 -2.59
C LEU A 79 0.21 -13.15 -1.27
N LYS A 80 0.60 -12.21 -0.40
CA LYS A 80 -0.10 -11.98 0.87
C LYS A 80 -1.54 -11.50 0.65
N ASN A 81 -1.77 -10.69 -0.36
CA ASN A 81 -3.10 -10.24 -0.72
C ASN A 81 -3.98 -11.43 -1.18
N LYS A 82 -3.43 -12.32 -1.99
CA LYS A 82 -4.14 -13.54 -2.43
C LYS A 82 -4.48 -14.45 -1.25
N GLN A 83 -3.66 -14.46 -0.22
CA GLN A 83 -3.89 -15.23 1.01
C GLN A 83 -4.79 -14.52 2.02
N ASN A 84 -5.33 -13.36 1.65
CA ASN A 84 -6.19 -12.54 2.51
C ASN A 84 -5.49 -12.01 3.77
N GLU A 85 -4.18 -11.89 3.76
CA GLU A 85 -3.40 -11.40 4.90
C GLU A 85 -3.30 -9.88 4.93
N ILE A 86 -3.34 -9.23 3.76
CA ILE A 86 -3.27 -7.78 3.61
C ILE A 86 -4.26 -7.28 2.56
N GLU A 87 -4.59 -6.00 2.64
CA GLU A 87 -5.21 -5.28 1.54
C GLU A 87 -4.12 -4.61 0.70
N LEU A 88 -4.27 -4.65 -0.62
CA LEU A 88 -3.28 -4.13 -1.54
C LEU A 88 -3.89 -3.01 -2.39
N VAL A 89 -3.17 -1.88 -2.46
CA VAL A 89 -3.54 -0.73 -3.31
C VAL A 89 -2.38 -0.45 -4.27
N GLN A 90 -2.65 -0.39 -5.56
CA GLN A 90 -1.67 0.01 -6.55
C GLN A 90 -2.02 1.39 -7.12
N ILE A 91 -1.10 2.34 -6.97
CA ILE A 91 -1.29 3.72 -7.42
C ILE A 91 -0.42 3.97 -8.63
N LEU A 92 -1.04 4.46 -9.70
CA LEU A 92 -0.33 4.80 -10.91
C LEU A 92 0.25 6.22 -10.79
N ALA A 93 1.56 6.30 -10.65
CA ALA A 93 2.26 7.57 -10.50
C ALA A 93 2.42 8.30 -11.82
N ARG A 94 2.88 7.59 -12.85
CA ARG A 94 3.19 8.11 -14.18
C ARG A 94 2.77 7.10 -15.24
N HIS A 95 2.67 7.54 -16.50
CA HIS A 95 2.30 6.66 -17.61
C HIS A 95 3.26 5.48 -17.74
N MET A 96 2.69 4.29 -17.92
CA MET A 96 3.43 3.06 -18.17
C MET A 96 2.51 2.03 -18.83
N LEU A 97 3.09 0.98 -19.40
CA LEU A 97 2.30 -0.14 -19.92
C LEU A 97 1.71 -0.91 -18.73
N LEU A 98 0.40 -1.09 -18.73
CA LEU A 98 -0.31 -1.69 -17.60
C LEU A 98 -0.45 -3.21 -17.68
N ASP A 99 -0.18 -3.81 -18.84
CA ASP A 99 -0.41 -5.25 -19.06
C ASP A 99 0.31 -6.13 -18.05
N ASN A 100 1.52 -5.72 -17.62
CA ASN A 100 2.33 -6.48 -16.67
C ASN A 100 2.04 -6.16 -15.20
N VAL A 101 1.15 -5.20 -14.92
CA VAL A 101 0.85 -4.78 -13.55
C VAL A 101 -0.58 -5.08 -13.13
N ILE A 102 -1.37 -5.65 -14.02
CA ILE A 102 -2.76 -6.03 -13.73
C ILE A 102 -2.75 -7.24 -12.80
N ILE A 103 -3.47 -7.11 -11.70
CA ILE A 103 -3.67 -8.18 -10.72
C ILE A 103 -5.17 -8.42 -10.60
N SER A 104 -5.60 -9.67 -10.64
CA SER A 104 -6.99 -10.02 -10.44
C SER A 104 -7.49 -9.50 -9.09
N GLY A 105 -8.57 -8.71 -9.11
CA GLY A 105 -9.16 -8.14 -7.91
C GLY A 105 -8.50 -6.88 -7.38
N VAL A 106 -7.39 -6.43 -7.97
CA VAL A 106 -6.69 -5.21 -7.55
C VAL A 106 -6.56 -4.26 -8.74
N LYS A 107 -7.32 -3.19 -8.71
CA LYS A 107 -7.27 -2.16 -9.75
C LYS A 107 -6.11 -1.20 -9.51
N THR A 108 -5.50 -0.74 -10.60
CA THR A 108 -4.55 0.37 -10.55
C THR A 108 -5.34 1.67 -10.53
N ILE A 109 -5.06 2.54 -9.57
CA ILE A 109 -5.79 3.79 -9.35
C ILE A 109 -4.83 4.97 -9.35
N PRO A 110 -5.30 6.18 -9.73
CA PRO A 110 -6.52 6.46 -10.48
C PRO A 110 -6.42 5.96 -11.92
N GLU A 111 -7.48 6.10 -12.72
CA GLU A 111 -7.48 5.65 -14.13
C GLU A 111 -6.35 6.28 -14.95
N SER A 112 -6.12 7.57 -14.77
CA SER A 112 -4.98 8.28 -15.33
C SER A 112 -3.91 8.46 -14.26
N PRO A 113 -2.60 8.53 -14.62
CA PRO A 113 -1.55 8.70 -13.62
C PRO A 113 -1.72 9.98 -12.80
N LEU A 114 -1.32 9.95 -11.53
CA LEU A 114 -1.40 11.13 -10.65
C LEU A 114 -0.73 12.35 -11.26
N ALA A 115 0.40 12.15 -11.93
CA ALA A 115 1.16 13.25 -12.52
C ALA A 115 0.42 13.95 -13.67
N SER A 116 -0.62 13.35 -14.26
CA SER A 116 -1.31 13.88 -15.43
C SER A 116 -2.51 14.77 -15.11
N TYR A 117 -2.96 14.82 -13.85
CA TYR A 117 -4.14 15.59 -13.48
C TYR A 117 -3.84 17.08 -13.37
N LYS A 118 -4.74 17.91 -13.91
CA LYS A 118 -4.64 19.38 -13.81
C LYS A 118 -4.89 19.84 -12.38
N ASP A 119 -5.81 19.18 -11.68
CA ASP A 119 -6.07 19.39 -10.25
C ASP A 119 -5.58 18.17 -9.49
N PRO A 120 -4.30 18.16 -9.08
CA PRO A 120 -3.76 17.01 -8.37
C PRO A 120 -4.43 16.77 -7.02
N ASP A 121 -4.93 17.80 -6.36
CA ASP A 121 -5.54 17.65 -5.04
C ASP A 121 -6.80 16.79 -5.09
N ALA A 122 -7.65 16.99 -6.10
CA ALA A 122 -8.85 16.16 -6.28
C ALA A 122 -8.48 14.69 -6.52
N ALA A 123 -7.44 14.44 -7.33
CA ALA A 123 -6.96 13.08 -7.58
C ALA A 123 -6.41 12.43 -6.31
N TYR A 124 -5.67 13.17 -5.50
CA TYR A 124 -5.17 12.67 -4.22
C TYR A 124 -6.29 12.34 -3.24
N ILE A 125 -7.31 13.19 -3.16
CA ILE A 125 -8.49 12.94 -2.30
C ILE A 125 -9.18 11.63 -2.72
N PHE A 126 -9.36 11.42 -4.01
CA PHE A 126 -9.93 10.18 -4.54
C PHE A 126 -9.13 8.95 -4.11
N VAL A 127 -7.80 9.00 -4.30
CA VAL A 127 -6.91 7.90 -3.92
C VAL A 127 -6.93 7.65 -2.42
N VAL A 128 -6.86 8.70 -1.62
CA VAL A 128 -6.87 8.61 -0.16
C VAL A 128 -8.17 7.99 0.34
N GLN A 129 -9.31 8.33 -0.26
CA GLN A 129 -10.58 7.72 0.12
C GLN A 129 -10.57 6.21 -0.11
N ILE A 130 -10.00 5.76 -1.22
CA ILE A 130 -9.86 4.32 -1.50
C ILE A 130 -8.94 3.65 -0.47
N ILE A 131 -7.84 4.30 -0.10
CA ILE A 131 -6.93 3.78 0.93
C ILE A 131 -7.67 3.63 2.27
N ILE A 132 -8.43 4.64 2.67
CA ILE A 132 -9.22 4.61 3.91
C ILE A 132 -10.21 3.45 3.89
N ASP A 133 -10.90 3.25 2.78
CA ASP A 133 -11.84 2.13 2.63
C ASP A 133 -11.13 0.78 2.77
N LYS A 134 -9.92 0.64 2.21
CA LYS A 134 -9.12 -0.58 2.35
C LYS A 134 -8.65 -0.81 3.79
N VAL A 135 -8.30 0.25 4.51
CA VAL A 135 -7.96 0.17 5.93
C VAL A 135 -9.14 -0.37 6.72
N ASP A 136 -10.34 0.17 6.48
CA ASP A 136 -11.55 -0.26 7.17
C ASP A 136 -11.86 -1.74 6.89
N ILE A 137 -11.67 -2.20 5.64
CA ILE A 137 -11.83 -3.61 5.27
C ILE A 137 -10.81 -4.49 6.01
N ALA A 138 -9.55 -4.06 6.07
CA ALA A 138 -8.49 -4.81 6.75
C ALA A 138 -8.79 -4.98 8.24
N LEU A 139 -9.28 -3.92 8.91
CA LEU A 139 -9.68 -3.96 10.30
C LEU A 139 -10.84 -4.90 10.54
N LEU A 140 -11.83 -4.88 9.66
CA LEU A 140 -12.99 -5.76 9.75
C LEU A 140 -12.57 -7.22 9.61
N LYS A 141 -11.70 -7.55 8.67
CA LYS A 141 -11.16 -8.90 8.48
C LYS A 141 -10.41 -9.38 9.72
N LYS A 142 -9.64 -8.50 10.35
CA LYS A 142 -8.92 -8.82 11.59
C LYS A 142 -9.89 -9.14 12.72
N LYS A 143 -10.95 -8.35 12.90
CA LYS A 143 -11.98 -8.61 13.92
C LYS A 143 -12.66 -9.95 13.69
N ILE A 144 -12.96 -10.30 12.45
CA ILE A 144 -13.58 -11.59 12.12
C ILE A 144 -12.64 -12.74 12.50
N LYS A 145 -11.36 -12.64 12.18
CA LYS A 145 -10.36 -13.66 12.56
C LYS A 145 -10.26 -13.82 14.06
N ASP A 146 -10.25 -12.73 14.81
CA ASP A 146 -10.17 -12.75 16.27
C ASP A 146 -11.41 -13.42 16.87
N LEU A 147 -12.59 -13.15 16.35
CA LEU A 147 -13.84 -13.77 16.78
C LEU A 147 -13.86 -15.27 16.45
N GLU A 148 -13.40 -15.67 15.28
CA GLU A 148 -13.29 -17.09 14.90
C GLU A 148 -12.35 -17.84 15.84
N SER A 149 -11.21 -17.24 16.18
CA SER A 149 -10.26 -17.79 17.15
C SER A 149 -10.93 -18.02 18.51
N ILE A 150 -11.71 -17.05 19.00
CA ILE A 150 -12.42 -17.17 20.27
C ILE A 150 -13.44 -18.30 20.22
N LEU A 151 -14.19 -18.43 19.12
CA LEU A 151 -15.17 -19.51 18.95
C LEU A 151 -14.53 -20.89 18.93
N HIS A 152 -13.36 -21.03 18.29
CA HIS A 152 -12.63 -22.30 18.24
C HIS A 152 -12.01 -22.69 19.58
N THR A 153 -11.64 -21.74 20.41
CA THR A 153 -11.07 -22.03 21.74
C THR A 153 -12.10 -22.44 22.79
N LYS A 154 -13.40 -22.28 22.51
CA LYS A 154 -14.47 -22.69 23.44
C LYS A 154 -14.97 -24.13 23.21
N ASP A 155 -14.52 -24.77 22.16
CA ASP A 155 -14.79 -26.15 21.86
C ASP A 155 -13.69 -27.04 22.44
#